data_5578fa87a43204769d251a9d0f9b5103
#
_entry.id   5578fa87a43204769d251a9d0f9b5103
#
_cell.length_a   1.000
_cell.length_b   1.000
_cell.length_c   1.000
_cell.angle_alpha   90.00
_cell.angle_beta   90.00
_cell.angle_gamma   90.00
#
_symmetry.space_group_name_H-M   'P 1'
#
loop_
_entity.id
_entity.type
_entity.pdbx_description
1 polymer ?
#
loop_
_entity_poly.entity_id
_entity_poly.type
_entity_poly.pdbx_seq_one_letter_code
_entity_poly.pdbx_strand_id
1 'polypeptide(L)'
;IKTMFMRPPIAYAFISLNKAVMENKGKVSSKLKRLIGYLTSTVTGCNYCRAHTIRAAERYGSNNDQLNEIWDFRESKNFDKKEKAAFEFAIAASSIPNKVDDKISSELRKHWDDGEIVEILGVISLFGFLNRWNDSMGTPIEDGALESGNAYLKGWNPDKHIY
;
A
#
# COMPACT_ATOMS: atom_id res chain seq x y z
N ILE A 1 6.60 9.01 -11.27
CA ILE A 1 6.20 10.43 -11.50
C ILE A 1 6.77 10.99 -12.80
N LYS A 2 8.03 10.64 -13.21
CA LYS A 2 8.65 11.20 -14.42
C LYS A 2 7.75 11.08 -15.66
N THR A 3 7.14 9.92 -15.90
CA THR A 3 6.24 9.69 -17.03
C THR A 3 4.95 10.52 -16.96
N MET A 4 4.44 10.84 -15.76
CA MET A 4 3.28 11.70 -15.58
C MET A 4 3.54 13.13 -16.05
N PHE A 5 4.79 13.62 -15.95
CA PHE A 5 5.16 14.96 -16.41
C PHE A 5 5.12 15.15 -17.92
N MET A 6 4.98 14.10 -18.71
CA MET A 6 4.65 14.23 -20.12
C MET A 6 3.25 14.86 -20.32
N ARG A 7 2.41 14.83 -19.29
CA ARG A 7 1.14 15.58 -19.18
C ARG A 7 1.09 16.29 -17.83
N PRO A 8 1.68 17.49 -17.70
CA PRO A 8 1.85 18.19 -16.43
C PRO A 8 0.58 18.30 -15.56
N PRO A 9 -0.63 18.53 -16.10
CA PRO A 9 -1.84 18.56 -15.28
C PRO A 9 -2.09 17.24 -14.51
N ILE A 10 -1.78 16.07 -15.11
CA ILE A 10 -1.91 14.78 -14.44
C ILE A 10 -0.90 14.68 -13.30
N ALA A 11 0.36 15.07 -13.54
CA ALA A 11 1.41 15.05 -12.53
C ALA A 11 1.06 15.93 -11.31
N TYR A 12 0.60 17.15 -11.54
CA TYR A 12 0.22 18.06 -10.46
C TYR A 12 -1.01 17.57 -9.68
N ALA A 13 -2.03 17.07 -10.36
CA ALA A 13 -3.20 16.47 -9.70
C ALA A 13 -2.79 15.25 -8.83
N PHE A 14 -1.95 14.38 -9.37
CA PHE A 14 -1.41 13.24 -8.62
C PHE A 14 -0.58 13.69 -7.39
N ILE A 15 0.32 14.65 -7.54
CA ILE A 15 1.13 15.17 -6.42
C ILE A 15 0.23 15.72 -5.32
N SER A 16 -0.81 16.48 -5.67
CA SER A 16 -1.78 17.02 -4.71
C SER A 16 -2.54 15.91 -3.99
N LEU A 17 -3.06 14.92 -4.72
CA LEU A 17 -3.75 13.76 -4.16
C LEU A 17 -2.83 12.95 -3.25
N ASN A 18 -1.62 12.64 -3.72
CA ASN A 18 -0.64 11.87 -2.94
C ASN A 18 -0.29 12.58 -1.62
N LYS A 19 -0.10 13.91 -1.67
CA LYS A 19 0.15 14.70 -0.47
C LYS A 19 -1.02 14.62 0.50
N ALA A 20 -2.25 14.82 0.04
CA ALA A 20 -3.44 14.77 0.88
C ALA A 20 -3.65 13.40 1.54
N VAL A 21 -3.45 12.30 0.78
CA VAL A 21 -3.66 10.93 1.27
C VAL A 21 -2.52 10.46 2.18
N MET A 22 -1.26 10.74 1.81
CA MET A 22 -0.09 10.15 2.48
C MET A 22 0.55 11.06 3.54
N GLU A 23 0.05 12.27 3.74
CA GLU A 23 0.56 13.15 4.79
C GLU A 23 0.31 12.57 6.19
N ASN A 24 1.14 13.03 7.15
CA ASN A 24 1.15 12.48 8.51
C ASN A 24 0.27 13.30 9.48
N LYS A 25 -0.70 14.04 8.97
CA LYS A 25 -1.58 14.91 9.75
C LYS A 25 -2.93 14.29 10.09
N GLY A 26 -3.27 13.18 9.43
CA GLY A 26 -4.47 12.43 9.72
C GLY A 26 -4.35 11.56 10.96
N LYS A 27 -5.40 10.80 11.26
CA LYS A 27 -5.45 9.89 12.41
C LYS A 27 -4.83 8.52 12.10
N VAL A 28 -4.82 8.12 10.83
CA VAL A 28 -4.19 6.86 10.39
C VAL A 28 -2.68 7.05 10.34
N SER A 29 -1.94 6.21 11.07
CA SER A 29 -0.48 6.36 11.16
C SER A 29 0.22 6.17 9.80
N SER A 30 1.33 6.89 9.61
CA SER A 30 2.15 6.77 8.41
C SER A 30 2.65 5.35 8.16
N LYS A 31 3.00 4.63 9.23
CA LYS A 31 3.37 3.21 9.16
C LYS A 31 2.23 2.39 8.57
N LEU A 32 1.02 2.50 9.13
CA LEU A 32 -0.14 1.73 8.69
C LEU A 32 -0.51 2.04 7.23
N LYS A 33 -0.48 3.31 6.82
CA LYS A 33 -0.71 3.70 5.41
C LYS A 33 0.24 2.97 4.44
N ARG A 34 1.51 2.76 4.80
CA ARG A 34 2.49 2.04 3.94
C ARG A 34 2.24 0.54 3.90
N LEU A 35 1.85 -0.06 5.03
CA LEU A 35 1.47 -1.47 5.08
C LEU A 35 0.19 -1.75 4.27
N ILE A 36 -0.82 -0.86 4.35
CA ILE A 36 -2.02 -0.92 3.49
C ILE A 36 -1.63 -0.81 2.02
N GLY A 37 -0.75 0.14 1.66
CA GLY A 37 -0.24 0.28 0.30
C GLY A 37 0.48 -0.98 -0.19
N TYR A 38 1.23 -1.66 0.68
CA TYR A 38 1.87 -2.93 0.36
C TYR A 38 0.85 -4.04 0.06
N LEU A 39 -0.16 -4.20 0.92
CA LEU A 39 -1.21 -5.22 0.71
C LEU A 39 -1.99 -4.96 -0.58
N THR A 40 -2.38 -3.70 -0.83
CA THR A 40 -3.01 -3.27 -2.09
C THR A 40 -2.15 -3.63 -3.29
N SER A 41 -0.84 -3.33 -3.22
CA SER A 41 0.10 -3.60 -4.31
C SER A 41 0.35 -5.10 -4.52
N THR A 42 0.25 -5.90 -3.47
CA THR A 42 0.37 -7.36 -3.56
C THR A 42 -0.86 -7.97 -4.22
N VAL A 43 -2.06 -7.54 -3.85
CA VAL A 43 -3.31 -8.02 -4.47
C VAL A 43 -3.38 -7.66 -5.96
N THR A 44 -2.90 -6.49 -6.34
CA THR A 44 -2.92 -6.01 -7.74
C THR A 44 -1.71 -6.44 -8.57
N GLY A 45 -0.68 -7.05 -7.94
CA GLY A 45 0.47 -7.65 -8.62
C GLY A 45 1.57 -6.68 -9.06
N CYS A 46 1.59 -5.42 -8.58
CA CYS A 46 2.64 -4.46 -8.94
C CYS A 46 3.93 -4.69 -8.13
N ASN A 47 4.92 -5.36 -8.70
CA ASN A 47 6.19 -5.68 -8.02
C ASN A 47 7.01 -4.44 -7.67
N TYR A 48 7.03 -3.41 -8.51
CA TYR A 48 7.60 -2.10 -8.20
C TYR A 48 6.97 -1.49 -6.93
N CYS A 49 5.64 -1.43 -6.89
CA CYS A 49 4.94 -0.80 -5.78
C CYS A 49 5.09 -1.59 -4.47
N ARG A 50 5.14 -2.93 -4.53
CA ARG A 50 5.40 -3.80 -3.36
C ARG A 50 6.73 -3.44 -2.69
N ALA A 51 7.80 -3.36 -3.45
CA ALA A 51 9.13 -3.03 -2.94
C ALA A 51 9.20 -1.60 -2.38
N HIS A 52 8.60 -0.63 -3.05
CA HIS A 52 8.55 0.74 -2.57
C HIS A 52 7.73 0.92 -1.29
N THR A 53 6.63 0.20 -1.15
CA THR A 53 5.78 0.28 0.05
C THR A 53 6.42 -0.40 1.25
N ILE A 54 7.10 -1.54 1.07
CA ILE A 54 7.87 -2.20 2.13
C ILE A 54 9.01 -1.30 2.60
N ARG A 55 9.80 -0.74 1.68
CA ARG A 55 10.83 0.23 2.03
C ARG A 55 10.27 1.43 2.80
N ALA A 56 9.15 1.96 2.34
CA ALA A 56 8.53 3.07 3.04
C ALA A 56 8.00 2.68 4.43
N ALA A 57 7.40 1.48 4.59
CA ALA A 57 6.96 0.97 5.88
C ALA A 57 8.12 0.84 6.88
N GLU A 58 9.27 0.31 6.42
CA GLU A 58 10.52 0.26 7.19
C GLU A 58 10.93 1.65 7.69
N ARG A 59 11.00 2.63 6.79
CA ARG A 59 11.40 4.02 7.10
C ARG A 59 10.42 4.75 8.02
N TYR A 60 9.17 4.32 8.07
CA TYR A 60 8.13 4.87 8.95
C TYR A 60 7.90 4.03 10.22
N GLY A 61 8.84 3.14 10.57
CA GLY A 61 8.92 2.51 11.86
C GLY A 61 8.27 1.13 11.97
N SER A 62 8.02 0.43 10.85
CA SER A 62 7.74 -1.00 10.91
C SER A 62 9.02 -1.74 11.28
N ASN A 63 8.93 -2.66 12.24
CA ASN A 63 10.06 -3.52 12.60
C ASN A 63 10.17 -4.72 11.64
N ASN A 64 11.28 -5.46 11.72
CA ASN A 64 11.55 -6.58 10.83
C ASN A 64 10.47 -7.68 10.89
N ASP A 65 9.91 -7.97 12.06
CA ASP A 65 8.87 -8.98 12.21
C ASP A 65 7.59 -8.54 11.49
N GLN A 66 7.19 -7.27 11.63
CA GLN A 66 6.05 -6.72 10.89
C GLN A 66 6.26 -6.76 9.38
N LEU A 67 7.47 -6.43 8.90
CA LEU A 67 7.77 -6.44 7.46
C LEU A 67 7.78 -7.87 6.88
N ASN A 68 8.29 -8.84 7.62
CA ASN A 68 8.31 -10.24 7.20
C ASN A 68 6.95 -10.92 7.26
N GLU A 69 6.07 -10.49 8.17
CA GLU A 69 4.79 -11.14 8.47
C GLU A 69 3.58 -10.39 7.91
N ILE A 70 3.77 -9.26 7.22
CA ILE A 70 2.63 -8.43 6.76
C ILE A 70 1.65 -9.20 5.87
N TRP A 71 2.10 -10.15 5.06
CA TRP A 71 1.20 -10.97 4.25
C TRP A 71 0.47 -12.03 5.08
N ASP A 72 1.12 -12.51 6.14
CA ASP A 72 0.59 -13.50 7.08
C ASP A 72 -0.02 -12.84 8.33
N PHE A 73 -0.43 -11.58 8.24
CA PHE A 73 -0.88 -10.74 9.36
C PHE A 73 -1.98 -11.37 10.21
N ARG A 74 -2.81 -12.23 9.63
CA ARG A 74 -3.93 -12.89 10.32
C ARG A 74 -3.46 -13.69 11.52
N GLU A 75 -2.38 -14.43 11.36
CA GLU A 75 -1.78 -15.30 12.40
C GLU A 75 -0.72 -14.56 13.22
N SER A 76 -0.20 -13.45 12.72
CA SER A 76 0.84 -12.67 13.37
C SER A 76 0.35 -12.03 14.68
N LYS A 77 1.24 -12.03 15.69
CA LYS A 77 1.04 -11.31 16.95
C LYS A 77 1.55 -9.87 16.90
N ASN A 78 2.20 -9.49 15.82
CA ASN A 78 2.82 -8.18 15.62
C ASN A 78 1.84 -7.11 15.12
N PHE A 79 0.57 -7.48 14.89
CA PHE A 79 -0.51 -6.58 14.49
C PHE A 79 -1.72 -6.72 15.42
N ASP A 80 -2.27 -5.60 15.82
CA ASP A 80 -3.47 -5.58 16.65
C ASP A 80 -4.76 -5.80 15.84
N LYS A 81 -5.89 -5.91 16.52
CA LYS A 81 -7.21 -6.14 15.88
C LYS A 81 -7.62 -4.98 14.97
N LYS A 82 -7.27 -3.74 15.35
CA LYS A 82 -7.57 -2.53 14.59
C LYS A 82 -6.79 -2.53 13.25
N GLU A 83 -5.51 -2.85 13.30
CA GLU A 83 -4.66 -2.98 12.11
C GLU A 83 -5.14 -4.13 11.21
N LYS A 84 -5.44 -5.30 11.78
CA LYS A 84 -5.94 -6.46 11.02
C LYS A 84 -7.25 -6.17 10.29
N ALA A 85 -8.17 -5.46 10.91
CA ALA A 85 -9.43 -5.05 10.26
C ALA A 85 -9.17 -4.15 9.05
N ALA A 86 -8.23 -3.21 9.14
CA ALA A 86 -7.83 -2.36 8.02
C ALA A 86 -7.14 -3.17 6.89
N PHE A 87 -6.36 -4.18 7.23
CA PHE A 87 -5.69 -5.05 6.26
C PHE A 87 -6.67 -5.95 5.49
N GLU A 88 -7.66 -6.55 6.20
CA GLU A 88 -8.74 -7.30 5.54
C GLU A 88 -9.53 -6.42 4.57
N PHE A 89 -9.87 -5.22 5.00
CA PHE A 89 -10.55 -4.26 4.13
C PHE A 89 -9.69 -3.88 2.93
N ALA A 90 -8.39 -3.65 3.11
CA ALA A 90 -7.48 -3.32 2.02
C ALA A 90 -7.40 -4.44 0.97
N ILE A 91 -7.28 -5.70 1.39
CA ILE A 91 -7.26 -6.86 0.48
C ILE A 91 -8.58 -6.97 -0.28
N ALA A 92 -9.71 -6.89 0.42
CA ALA A 92 -11.03 -7.02 -0.20
C ALA A 92 -11.32 -5.89 -1.19
N ALA A 93 -11.03 -4.64 -0.80
CA ALA A 93 -11.26 -3.45 -1.64
C ALA A 93 -10.33 -3.39 -2.86
N SER A 94 -9.13 -3.99 -2.76
CA SER A 94 -8.17 -4.06 -3.88
C SER A 94 -8.46 -5.18 -4.86
N SER A 95 -9.33 -6.13 -4.50
CA SER A 95 -9.68 -7.27 -5.36
C SER A 95 -10.55 -6.85 -6.55
N ILE A 96 -10.44 -7.57 -7.67
CA ILE A 96 -11.28 -7.38 -8.86
C ILE A 96 -11.92 -8.71 -9.21
N PRO A 97 -13.25 -8.84 -9.11
CA PRO A 97 -14.20 -7.85 -8.58
C PRO A 97 -13.98 -7.53 -7.10
N ASN A 98 -14.45 -6.36 -6.66
CA ASN A 98 -14.38 -5.94 -5.26
C ASN A 98 -15.04 -6.98 -4.34
N LYS A 99 -14.38 -7.30 -3.22
CA LYS A 99 -14.80 -8.33 -2.26
C LYS A 99 -15.21 -7.78 -0.89
N VAL A 100 -15.40 -6.48 -0.78
CA VAL A 100 -15.90 -5.88 0.47
C VAL A 100 -17.35 -6.31 0.66
N ASP A 101 -17.61 -6.99 1.77
CA ASP A 101 -18.93 -7.42 2.21
C ASP A 101 -19.34 -6.74 3.54
N ASP A 102 -20.54 -7.04 4.00
CA ASP A 102 -21.09 -6.48 5.25
C ASP A 102 -20.28 -6.89 6.47
N LYS A 103 -19.67 -8.09 6.46
CA LYS A 103 -18.85 -8.59 7.57
C LYS A 103 -17.56 -7.80 7.67
N ILE A 104 -16.85 -7.59 6.56
CA ILE A 104 -15.62 -6.79 6.50
C ILE A 104 -15.92 -5.34 6.89
N SER A 105 -16.98 -4.76 6.33
CA SER A 105 -17.40 -3.40 6.63
C SER A 105 -17.78 -3.21 8.12
N SER A 106 -18.53 -4.16 8.68
CA SER A 106 -18.92 -4.11 10.09
C SER A 106 -17.73 -4.26 11.03
N GLU A 107 -16.78 -5.15 10.71
CA GLU A 107 -15.57 -5.32 11.51
C GLU A 107 -14.68 -4.07 11.47
N LEU A 108 -14.51 -3.47 10.29
CA LEU A 108 -13.76 -2.23 10.13
C LEU A 108 -14.32 -1.10 11.01
N ARG A 109 -15.66 -0.90 10.98
CA ARG A 109 -16.37 0.13 11.74
C ARG A 109 -16.35 -0.04 13.25
N LYS A 110 -15.99 -1.22 13.77
CA LYS A 110 -15.76 -1.40 15.22
C LYS A 110 -14.49 -0.71 15.71
N HIS A 111 -13.53 -0.47 14.82
CA HIS A 111 -12.19 -0.02 15.15
C HIS A 111 -11.84 1.37 14.60
N TRP A 112 -12.54 1.81 13.54
CA TRP A 112 -12.20 3.01 12.77
C TRP A 112 -13.43 3.90 12.59
N ASP A 113 -13.28 5.20 12.81
CA ASP A 113 -14.34 6.17 12.51
C ASP A 113 -14.45 6.44 11.00
N ASP A 114 -15.52 7.11 10.57
CA ASP A 114 -15.76 7.35 9.14
C ASP A 114 -14.64 8.18 8.47
N GLY A 115 -14.02 9.10 9.19
CA GLY A 115 -12.90 9.89 8.68
C GLY A 115 -11.64 9.03 8.49
N GLU A 116 -11.33 8.17 9.46
CA GLU A 116 -10.24 7.21 9.39
C GLU A 116 -10.44 6.18 8.27
N ILE A 117 -11.68 5.72 8.07
CA ILE A 117 -12.04 4.81 6.96
C ILE A 117 -11.81 5.48 5.61
N VAL A 118 -12.15 6.77 5.48
CA VAL A 118 -11.87 7.55 4.26
C VAL A 118 -10.36 7.70 4.04
N GLU A 119 -9.56 7.90 5.08
CA GLU A 119 -8.09 7.91 4.97
C GLU A 119 -7.56 6.55 4.47
N ILE A 120 -8.04 5.43 5.05
CA ILE A 120 -7.67 4.06 4.65
C ILE A 120 -8.05 3.81 3.19
N LEU A 121 -9.28 4.10 2.81
CA LEU A 121 -9.76 3.93 1.43
C LEU A 121 -9.02 4.84 0.45
N GLY A 122 -8.65 6.04 0.89
CA GLY A 122 -7.80 6.96 0.12
C GLY A 122 -6.46 6.33 -0.24
N VAL A 123 -5.80 5.65 0.72
CA VAL A 123 -4.54 4.92 0.48
C VAL A 123 -4.75 3.78 -0.52
N ILE A 124 -5.79 2.96 -0.33
CA ILE A 124 -6.11 1.84 -1.23
C ILE A 124 -6.33 2.35 -2.67
N SER A 125 -7.12 3.40 -2.82
CA SER A 125 -7.45 4.00 -4.12
C SER A 125 -6.23 4.64 -4.79
N LEU A 126 -5.39 5.33 -4.03
CA LEU A 126 -4.14 5.93 -4.50
C LEU A 126 -3.19 4.84 -5.03
N PHE A 127 -3.00 3.75 -4.27
CA PHE A 127 -2.16 2.63 -4.72
C PHE A 127 -2.81 1.86 -5.86
N GLY A 128 -4.13 1.75 -5.91
CA GLY A 128 -4.85 1.22 -7.07
C GLY A 128 -4.54 1.99 -8.38
N PHE A 129 -4.44 3.32 -8.30
CA PHE A 129 -3.98 4.16 -9.41
C PHE A 129 -2.48 3.93 -9.71
N LEU A 130 -1.62 4.01 -8.69
CA LEU A 130 -0.17 3.86 -8.85
C LEU A 130 0.24 2.49 -9.38
N ASN A 131 -0.43 1.43 -8.92
CA ASN A 131 -0.13 0.06 -9.35
C ASN A 131 -0.37 -0.10 -10.84
N ARG A 132 -1.52 0.38 -11.34
CA ARG A 132 -1.80 0.36 -12.79
C ARG A 132 -0.79 1.20 -13.57
N TRP A 133 -0.46 2.39 -13.06
CA TRP A 133 0.49 3.28 -13.73
C TRP A 133 1.88 2.66 -13.82
N ASN A 134 2.46 2.30 -12.68
CA ASN A 134 3.84 1.83 -12.61
C ASN A 134 4.01 0.47 -13.29
N ASP A 135 3.05 -0.44 -13.10
CA ASP A 135 3.11 -1.75 -13.70
C ASP A 135 2.96 -1.70 -15.22
N SER A 136 2.03 -0.87 -15.75
CA SER A 136 1.85 -0.70 -17.20
C SER A 136 3.02 0.00 -17.86
N MET A 137 3.67 0.93 -17.15
CA MET A 137 4.82 1.68 -17.68
C MET A 137 6.16 0.95 -17.51
N GLY A 138 6.20 -0.20 -16.80
CA GLY A 138 7.44 -0.87 -16.46
C GLY A 138 8.42 0.07 -15.76
N THR A 139 7.92 0.88 -14.79
CA THR A 139 8.75 1.89 -14.12
C THR A 139 10.01 1.26 -13.53
N PRO A 140 11.24 1.73 -13.85
CA PRO A 140 12.47 1.19 -13.30
C PRO A 140 12.51 1.32 -11.78
N ILE A 141 12.94 0.24 -11.10
CA ILE A 141 13.05 0.22 -9.64
C ILE A 141 14.39 0.82 -9.22
N GLU A 142 14.37 1.62 -8.16
CA GLU A 142 15.56 2.23 -7.58
C GLU A 142 16.24 1.27 -6.59
N ASP A 143 17.58 1.34 -6.49
CA ASP A 143 18.43 0.42 -5.72
C ASP A 143 17.91 0.15 -4.30
N GLY A 144 17.56 1.19 -3.57
CA GLY A 144 17.09 0.98 -2.21
C GLY A 144 15.72 0.31 -2.09
N ALA A 145 14.83 0.42 -3.08
CA ALA A 145 13.58 -0.34 -3.11
C ALA A 145 13.85 -1.80 -3.52
N LEU A 146 14.80 -2.01 -4.42
CA LEU A 146 15.30 -3.33 -4.80
C LEU A 146 15.89 -4.07 -3.58
N GLU A 147 16.73 -3.40 -2.79
CA GLU A 147 17.30 -3.94 -1.55
C GLU A 147 16.22 -4.37 -0.56
N SER A 148 15.25 -3.49 -0.27
CA SER A 148 14.15 -3.82 0.65
C SER A 148 13.25 -4.94 0.11
N GLY A 149 12.98 -4.96 -1.20
CA GLY A 149 12.24 -6.04 -1.85
C GLY A 149 12.92 -7.39 -1.67
N ASN A 150 14.21 -7.47 -1.91
CA ASN A 150 15.01 -8.69 -1.73
C ASN A 150 15.12 -9.12 -0.26
N ALA A 151 15.16 -8.17 0.69
CA ALA A 151 15.31 -8.46 2.11
C ALA A 151 14.03 -9.02 2.73
N TYR A 152 12.86 -8.52 2.36
CA TYR A 152 11.61 -8.78 3.08
C TYR A 152 10.55 -9.56 2.29
N LEU A 153 10.63 -9.60 0.95
CA LEU A 153 9.56 -10.16 0.12
C LEU A 153 9.92 -11.55 -0.39
N LYS A 154 9.41 -12.59 0.25
CA LYS A 154 9.66 -13.99 -0.16
C LYS A 154 9.19 -14.23 -1.60
N GLY A 155 10.07 -14.79 -2.43
CA GLY A 155 9.77 -15.14 -3.82
C GLY A 155 9.46 -13.94 -4.73
N TRP A 156 9.72 -12.71 -4.27
CA TRP A 156 9.58 -11.52 -5.08
C TRP A 156 10.70 -11.40 -6.09
N ASN A 157 10.36 -10.87 -7.25
CA ASN A 157 11.36 -10.46 -8.22
C ASN A 157 10.88 -9.16 -8.88
N PRO A 158 11.80 -8.29 -9.31
CA PRO A 158 11.44 -7.00 -9.90
C PRO A 158 10.82 -7.10 -11.29
N ASP A 159 10.95 -8.26 -11.97
CA ASP A 159 10.38 -8.52 -13.30
C ASP A 159 10.76 -7.43 -14.32
N LYS A 160 9.78 -6.90 -15.06
CA LYS A 160 9.94 -5.83 -16.07
C LYS A 160 10.42 -4.47 -15.51
N HIS A 161 10.66 -4.37 -14.23
CA HIS A 161 11.10 -3.15 -13.55
C HIS A 161 12.63 -3.04 -13.40
N ILE A 162 13.39 -3.98 -13.94
CA ILE A 162 14.86 -3.90 -14.08
C ILE A 162 15.20 -3.43 -15.50
N TYR A 163 16.10 -2.44 -15.58
CA TYR A 163 16.76 -2.02 -16.82
C TYR A 163 18.26 -1.99 -16.62
#